data_b20453f1d0c8b7af22681acdc84b246b
#
_entry.id   b20453f1d0c8b7af22681acdc84b246b
#
_cell.length_a   1.000
_cell.length_b   1.000
_cell.length_c   1.000
_cell.angle_alpha   90.00
_cell.angle_beta   90.00
_cell.angle_gamma   90.00
#
_symmetry.space_group_name_H-M   'P 1'
#
loop_
_entity.id
_entity.type
_entity.pdbx_description
1 polymer ?
#
loop_
_entity_poly.entity_id
_entity_poly.type
_entity_poly.pdbx_seq_one_letter_code
_entity_poly.pdbx_strand_id
1 'polypeptide(L)'
;MAAKRKTGFTLIEMIIVITLIAIAMTGITAALYPRSQQSAEQVLAVKAAELGRAVLDEVMGRAFDENSGPNGGVPECVLVATTGRETCTLPSKLGFDKDENANTKTLYNDVDDFHGLTGSVKDVLGADISADYQRYNVEIKVFYEQNNGGVMTGQDAATITDYKRISVVIIDPSGNRYPFAATRGNF
;
A
#
# COMPACT_ATOMS: atom_id res chain seq x y z
N MET A 1 -48.50 -52.84 40.13
CA MET A 1 -47.85 -51.72 39.37
C MET A 1 -46.83 -51.05 40.29
N ALA A 2 -45.55 -51.18 40.06
CA ALA A 2 -44.49 -50.56 40.87
C ALA A 2 -44.29 -49.10 40.42
N ALA A 3 -44.53 -48.17 41.32
CA ALA A 3 -44.29 -46.74 41.05
C ALA A 3 -42.75 -46.47 40.92
N LYS A 4 -42.33 -46.06 39.74
CA LYS A 4 -40.94 -45.66 39.45
C LYS A 4 -40.66 -44.37 40.21
N ARG A 5 -39.79 -44.40 41.22
CA ARG A 5 -39.31 -43.20 41.93
C ARG A 5 -38.60 -42.29 40.98
N LYS A 6 -39.12 -41.08 40.85
CA LYS A 6 -38.36 -40.00 40.11
C LYS A 6 -37.32 -39.43 41.09
N THR A 7 -36.07 -39.61 40.78
CA THR A 7 -34.96 -38.94 41.46
C THR A 7 -34.84 -37.52 40.91
N GLY A 8 -34.97 -36.51 41.74
CA GLY A 8 -34.72 -35.12 41.39
C GLY A 8 -33.25 -34.76 41.55
N PHE A 9 -32.79 -33.75 40.85
CA PHE A 9 -31.42 -33.20 41.00
C PHE A 9 -31.21 -32.61 42.40
N THR A 10 -30.04 -32.85 42.96
CA THR A 10 -29.64 -32.21 44.21
C THR A 10 -29.16 -30.81 43.99
N LEU A 11 -29.29 -29.94 45.00
CA LEU A 11 -28.81 -28.54 44.91
C LEU A 11 -27.30 -28.47 44.65
N ILE A 12 -26.53 -29.38 45.23
CA ILE A 12 -25.07 -29.44 45.02
C ILE A 12 -24.71 -29.85 43.60
N GLU A 13 -25.44 -30.73 42.97
CA GLU A 13 -25.24 -31.15 41.59
C GLU A 13 -25.49 -30.00 40.63
N MET A 14 -26.51 -29.16 40.86
CA MET A 14 -26.77 -27.94 40.07
C MET A 14 -25.64 -26.92 40.20
N ILE A 15 -25.10 -26.70 41.42
CA ILE A 15 -23.98 -25.78 41.64
C ILE A 15 -22.73 -26.26 40.89
N ILE A 16 -22.42 -27.55 40.95
CA ILE A 16 -21.29 -28.12 40.24
C ILE A 16 -21.46 -27.97 38.72
N VAL A 17 -22.64 -28.23 38.18
CA VAL A 17 -22.90 -28.12 36.74
C VAL A 17 -22.72 -26.67 36.25
N ILE A 18 -23.32 -25.69 36.94
CA ILE A 18 -23.20 -24.28 36.53
C ILE A 18 -21.75 -23.75 36.65
N THR A 19 -21.00 -24.18 37.67
CA THR A 19 -19.60 -23.80 37.80
C THR A 19 -18.71 -24.40 36.67
N LEU A 20 -18.94 -25.67 36.31
CA LEU A 20 -18.25 -26.31 35.22
C LEU A 20 -18.57 -25.64 33.87
N ILE A 21 -19.84 -25.30 33.63
CA ILE A 21 -20.26 -24.58 32.42
C ILE A 21 -19.60 -23.19 32.36
N ALA A 22 -19.56 -22.46 33.48
CA ALA A 22 -18.94 -21.15 33.54
C ALA A 22 -17.44 -21.21 33.21
N ILE A 23 -16.71 -22.19 33.75
CA ILE A 23 -15.30 -22.41 33.45
C ILE A 23 -15.10 -22.79 31.97
N ALA A 24 -15.94 -23.68 31.44
CA ALA A 24 -15.85 -24.07 30.03
C ALA A 24 -16.13 -22.90 29.08
N MET A 25 -17.13 -22.06 29.36
CA MET A 25 -17.45 -20.89 28.55
C MET A 25 -16.34 -19.85 28.57
N THR A 26 -15.72 -19.58 29.73
CA THR A 26 -14.59 -18.66 29.79
C THR A 26 -13.38 -19.16 28.98
N GLY A 27 -13.10 -20.47 29.00
CA GLY A 27 -12.05 -21.08 28.17
C GLY A 27 -12.32 -20.96 26.67
N ILE A 28 -13.56 -21.19 26.23
CA ILE A 28 -13.95 -21.08 24.82
C ILE A 28 -13.85 -19.63 24.33
N THR A 29 -14.39 -18.68 25.11
CA THR A 29 -14.31 -17.26 24.73
C THR A 29 -12.88 -16.76 24.65
N ALA A 30 -12.02 -17.12 25.60
CA ALA A 30 -10.59 -16.78 25.59
C ALA A 30 -9.84 -17.36 24.36
N ALA A 31 -10.26 -18.52 23.86
CA ALA A 31 -9.64 -19.14 22.68
C ALA A 31 -10.14 -18.56 21.35
N LEU A 32 -11.39 -18.08 21.29
CA LEU A 32 -11.99 -17.56 20.05
C LEU A 32 -11.69 -16.08 19.79
N TYR A 33 -11.55 -15.29 20.85
CA TYR A 33 -11.35 -13.84 20.74
C TYR A 33 -10.08 -13.45 19.94
N PRO A 34 -8.90 -14.04 20.18
CA PRO A 34 -7.70 -13.71 19.39
C PRO A 34 -7.82 -14.06 17.91
N ARG A 35 -8.53 -15.13 17.58
CA ARG A 35 -8.70 -15.59 16.19
C ARG A 35 -9.52 -14.64 15.35
N SER A 36 -10.54 -14.00 15.93
CA SER A 36 -11.36 -13.03 15.21
C SER A 36 -10.59 -11.75 14.87
N GLN A 37 -9.71 -11.29 15.75
CA GLN A 37 -8.83 -10.15 15.49
C GLN A 37 -7.81 -10.45 14.39
N GLN A 38 -7.12 -11.61 14.45
CA GLN A 38 -6.18 -12.03 13.42
C GLN A 38 -6.85 -12.12 12.03
N SER A 39 -8.08 -12.60 11.95
CA SER A 39 -8.82 -12.67 10.69
C SER A 39 -9.10 -11.27 10.11
N ALA A 40 -9.46 -10.30 10.94
CA ALA A 40 -9.68 -8.92 10.50
C ALA A 40 -8.38 -8.26 10.01
N GLU A 41 -7.26 -8.45 10.72
CA GLU A 41 -5.95 -7.94 10.32
C GLU A 41 -5.49 -8.53 8.98
N GLN A 42 -5.74 -9.82 8.74
CA GLN A 42 -5.42 -10.44 7.46
C GLN A 42 -6.19 -9.81 6.30
N VAL A 43 -7.47 -9.50 6.48
CA VAL A 43 -8.28 -8.82 5.46
C VAL A 43 -7.73 -7.42 5.17
N LEU A 44 -7.34 -6.66 6.20
CA LEU A 44 -6.72 -5.35 6.02
C LEU A 44 -5.39 -5.45 5.26
N ALA A 45 -4.55 -6.44 5.58
CA ALA A 45 -3.28 -6.67 4.91
C ALA A 45 -3.46 -7.04 3.42
N VAL A 46 -4.43 -7.91 3.10
CA VAL A 46 -4.75 -8.27 1.70
C VAL A 46 -5.20 -7.05 0.91
N LYS A 47 -6.12 -6.25 1.46
CA LYS A 47 -6.55 -5.00 0.83
C LYS A 47 -5.41 -4.00 0.66
N ALA A 48 -4.50 -3.88 1.64
CA ALA A 48 -3.31 -3.05 1.51
C ALA A 48 -2.40 -3.52 0.37
N ALA A 49 -2.24 -4.84 0.20
CA ALA A 49 -1.45 -5.40 -0.88
C ALA A 49 -2.07 -5.16 -2.27
N GLU A 50 -3.38 -5.32 -2.40
CA GLU A 50 -4.12 -5.01 -3.62
C GLU A 50 -3.99 -3.52 -3.98
N LEU A 51 -4.18 -2.63 -3.00
CA LEU A 51 -4.04 -1.20 -3.19
C LEU A 51 -2.61 -0.81 -3.57
N GLY A 52 -1.61 -1.34 -2.86
CA GLY A 52 -0.20 -1.06 -3.15
C GLY A 52 0.19 -1.46 -4.57
N ARG A 53 -0.31 -2.61 -5.05
CA ARG A 53 -0.13 -3.05 -6.43
C ARG A 53 -0.82 -2.11 -7.42
N ALA A 54 -2.08 -1.73 -7.16
CA ALA A 54 -2.81 -0.82 -8.03
C ALA A 54 -2.12 0.54 -8.17
N VAL A 55 -1.58 1.08 -7.05
CA VAL A 55 -0.78 2.32 -7.06
C VAL A 55 0.48 2.16 -7.90
N LEU A 56 1.23 1.07 -7.70
CA LEU A 56 2.44 0.82 -8.48
C LEU A 56 2.13 0.66 -9.98
N ASP A 57 1.08 -0.08 -10.32
CA ASP A 57 0.67 -0.31 -11.72
C ASP A 57 0.27 1.03 -12.39
N GLU A 58 -0.42 1.93 -11.67
CA GLU A 58 -0.77 3.26 -12.14
C GLU A 58 0.47 4.10 -12.43
N VAL A 59 1.40 4.20 -11.48
CA VAL A 59 2.62 5.00 -11.63
C VAL A 59 3.55 4.40 -12.68
N MET A 60 3.73 3.07 -12.69
CA MET A 60 4.58 2.37 -13.66
C MET A 60 4.06 2.47 -15.09
N GLY A 61 2.77 2.75 -15.29
CA GLY A 61 2.16 2.98 -16.59
C GLY A 61 2.51 4.34 -17.23
N ARG A 62 3.15 5.25 -16.48
CA ARG A 62 3.51 6.59 -16.94
C ARG A 62 4.89 6.61 -17.62
N ALA A 63 5.21 7.72 -18.31
CA ALA A 63 6.54 7.94 -18.87
C ALA A 63 7.62 7.95 -17.76
N PHE A 64 8.88 7.80 -18.13
CA PHE A 64 9.98 7.85 -17.16
C PHE A 64 10.19 9.26 -16.60
N ASP A 65 10.00 10.28 -17.46
CA ASP A 65 10.32 11.68 -17.19
C ASP A 65 9.55 12.55 -18.17
N GLU A 66 9.17 13.78 -17.78
CA GLU A 66 8.52 14.77 -18.67
C GLU A 66 9.32 14.98 -19.97
N ASN A 67 10.63 14.97 -19.87
CA ASN A 67 11.54 15.15 -21.00
C ASN A 67 11.85 13.83 -21.73
N SER A 68 11.18 12.73 -21.42
CA SER A 68 11.24 11.50 -22.19
C SER A 68 10.05 11.40 -23.15
N GLY A 69 10.23 10.70 -24.28
CA GLY A 69 9.20 10.60 -25.30
C GLY A 69 7.93 9.88 -24.84
N PRO A 70 6.79 10.17 -25.46
CA PRO A 70 5.47 9.67 -25.05
C PRO A 70 5.28 8.15 -25.24
N ASN A 71 6.11 7.52 -26.06
CA ASN A 71 6.00 6.10 -26.40
C ASN A 71 6.86 5.24 -25.48
N GLY A 72 6.52 5.17 -24.18
CA GLY A 72 7.27 4.39 -23.22
C GLY A 72 8.62 5.00 -22.83
N GLY A 73 8.81 6.32 -23.07
CA GLY A 73 10.05 7.02 -22.74
C GLY A 73 11.03 7.14 -23.92
N VAL A 74 10.61 6.87 -25.16
CA VAL A 74 11.47 6.98 -26.34
C VAL A 74 11.16 8.28 -27.12
N PRO A 75 12.16 9.15 -27.42
CA PRO A 75 13.57 9.01 -27.03
C PRO A 75 13.78 9.22 -25.54
N GLU A 76 14.73 8.49 -24.96
CA GLU A 76 15.06 8.60 -23.54
C GLU A 76 15.60 10.01 -23.25
N CYS A 77 15.27 10.58 -22.10
CA CYS A 77 15.97 11.76 -21.62
C CYS A 77 17.41 11.41 -21.23
N VAL A 78 18.30 12.38 -21.11
CA VAL A 78 19.74 12.19 -20.86
C VAL A 78 20.26 13.08 -19.74
N LEU A 79 21.46 12.79 -19.22
CA LEU A 79 22.09 13.63 -18.21
C LEU A 79 22.43 15.02 -18.73
N VAL A 80 22.86 15.13 -20.02
CA VAL A 80 23.17 16.38 -20.70
C VAL A 80 22.48 16.36 -22.06
N ALA A 81 21.65 17.37 -22.33
CA ALA A 81 20.88 17.47 -23.58
C ALA A 81 21.77 17.28 -24.83
N THR A 82 21.23 16.53 -25.78
CA THR A 82 21.85 16.31 -27.10
C THR A 82 20.83 16.54 -28.21
N THR A 83 21.21 16.48 -29.46
CA THR A 83 20.26 16.65 -30.56
C THR A 83 19.17 15.60 -30.51
N GLY A 84 17.93 16.06 -30.31
CA GLY A 84 16.74 15.19 -30.23
C GLY A 84 16.52 14.47 -28.88
N ARG A 85 17.31 14.78 -27.85
CA ARG A 85 17.14 14.23 -26.48
C ARG A 85 17.33 15.35 -25.46
N GLU A 86 16.32 15.53 -24.63
CA GLU A 86 16.29 16.53 -23.56
C GLU A 86 17.00 16.02 -22.30
N THR A 87 17.36 16.94 -21.41
CA THR A 87 17.90 16.56 -20.09
C THR A 87 16.77 16.08 -19.19
N CYS A 88 16.98 14.95 -18.50
CA CYS A 88 16.03 14.46 -17.51
C CYS A 88 15.85 15.45 -16.35
N THR A 89 14.73 15.42 -15.72
CA THR A 89 14.40 16.21 -14.52
C THR A 89 15.43 15.99 -13.42
N LEU A 90 15.94 17.09 -12.83
CA LEU A 90 16.93 16.98 -11.76
C LEU A 90 16.34 16.33 -10.49
N PRO A 91 17.14 15.58 -9.70
CA PRO A 91 16.66 14.96 -8.46
C PRO A 91 15.97 15.93 -7.48
N SER A 92 16.41 17.19 -7.46
CA SER A 92 15.85 18.26 -6.63
C SER A 92 14.57 18.91 -7.17
N LYS A 93 14.12 18.50 -8.35
CA LYS A 93 12.95 19.05 -9.05
C LYS A 93 11.88 18.00 -9.36
N LEU A 94 12.05 16.78 -8.85
CA LEU A 94 11.02 15.74 -8.96
C LEU A 94 9.73 16.21 -8.31
N GLY A 95 8.59 16.00 -8.93
CA GLY A 95 7.28 16.44 -8.50
C GLY A 95 6.52 17.09 -9.64
N PHE A 96 5.46 17.78 -9.34
CA PHE A 96 4.55 18.40 -10.31
C PHE A 96 5.25 19.37 -11.25
N ASP A 97 4.89 19.31 -12.50
CA ASP A 97 5.26 20.28 -13.51
C ASP A 97 4.40 21.55 -13.43
N LYS A 98 4.65 22.51 -14.36
CA LYS A 98 4.08 23.87 -14.29
C LYS A 98 2.55 23.94 -14.31
N ASP A 99 1.91 23.01 -14.98
CA ASP A 99 0.47 22.92 -15.18
C ASP A 99 -0.21 21.89 -14.27
N GLU A 100 0.56 21.25 -13.41
CA GLU A 100 0.14 20.19 -12.51
C GLU A 100 0.09 20.61 -11.05
N ASN A 101 -0.74 19.93 -10.30
CA ASN A 101 -0.84 20.06 -8.85
C ASN A 101 -1.63 18.88 -8.28
N ALA A 102 -1.73 18.76 -6.96
CA ALA A 102 -2.43 17.68 -6.29
C ALA A 102 -3.91 17.47 -6.73
N ASN A 103 -4.53 18.43 -7.40
CA ASN A 103 -5.91 18.37 -7.87
C ASN A 103 -6.04 18.06 -9.37
N THR A 104 -4.95 18.07 -10.13
CA THR A 104 -4.92 17.89 -11.58
C THR A 104 -4.37 16.53 -12.02
N LYS A 105 -4.70 15.47 -11.31
CA LYS A 105 -4.17 14.10 -11.52
C LYS A 105 -4.38 13.57 -12.94
N THR A 106 -5.35 14.07 -13.67
CA THR A 106 -5.60 13.71 -15.08
C THR A 106 -4.50 14.22 -16.02
N LEU A 107 -3.68 15.16 -15.55
CA LEU A 107 -2.55 15.70 -16.30
C LEU A 107 -1.26 14.91 -16.06
N TYR A 108 -1.17 14.14 -14.96
CA TYR A 108 0.02 13.36 -14.63
C TYR A 108 0.40 12.45 -15.79
N ASN A 109 1.57 12.70 -16.36
CA ASN A 109 2.03 12.04 -17.56
C ASN A 109 3.32 11.24 -17.34
N ASP A 110 4.05 11.51 -16.26
CA ASP A 110 5.26 10.80 -15.90
C ASP A 110 5.29 10.30 -14.44
N VAL A 111 6.35 9.59 -14.06
CA VAL A 111 6.45 9.03 -12.71
C VAL A 111 6.78 10.08 -11.65
N ASP A 112 7.33 11.22 -12.05
CA ASP A 112 7.76 12.29 -11.14
C ASP A 112 6.59 12.98 -10.50
N ASP A 113 5.46 13.11 -11.20
CA ASP A 113 4.22 13.75 -10.75
C ASP A 113 3.68 13.14 -9.46
N PHE A 114 4.02 11.88 -9.22
CA PHE A 114 3.62 11.16 -8.02
C PHE A 114 4.58 11.38 -6.84
N HIS A 115 5.71 12.09 -7.03
CA HIS A 115 6.66 12.32 -5.97
C HIS A 115 6.08 13.20 -4.85
N GLY A 116 6.16 12.70 -3.61
CA GLY A 116 5.70 13.44 -2.44
C GLY A 116 4.19 13.42 -2.21
N LEU A 117 3.42 12.71 -3.04
CA LEU A 117 2.01 12.52 -2.80
C LEU A 117 1.78 11.76 -1.49
N THR A 118 0.91 12.31 -0.64
CA THR A 118 0.53 11.71 0.63
C THR A 118 -0.91 12.06 0.96
N GLY A 119 -1.64 11.14 1.55
CA GLY A 119 -3.03 11.39 1.97
C GLY A 119 -3.94 10.18 1.79
N SER A 120 -5.25 10.43 1.79
CA SER A 120 -6.24 9.38 1.54
C SER A 120 -6.13 8.84 0.11
N VAL A 121 -6.64 7.63 -0.11
CA VAL A 121 -6.70 7.01 -1.45
C VAL A 121 -7.40 7.93 -2.46
N LYS A 122 -8.47 8.61 -2.03
CA LYS A 122 -9.17 9.61 -2.84
C LYS A 122 -8.26 10.77 -3.25
N ASP A 123 -7.44 11.24 -2.32
CA ASP A 123 -6.56 12.39 -2.56
C ASP A 123 -5.37 12.03 -3.44
N VAL A 124 -4.93 10.77 -3.41
CA VAL A 124 -3.75 10.29 -4.17
C VAL A 124 -4.13 9.67 -5.51
N LEU A 125 -5.18 8.84 -5.59
CA LEU A 125 -5.54 8.08 -6.78
C LEU A 125 -6.88 8.51 -7.43
N GLY A 126 -7.62 9.41 -6.79
CA GLY A 126 -8.93 9.85 -7.25
C GLY A 126 -10.11 9.11 -6.62
N ALA A 127 -11.32 9.44 -7.08
CA ALA A 127 -12.56 9.05 -6.40
C ALA A 127 -13.00 7.60 -6.67
N ASP A 128 -12.63 7.00 -7.79
CA ASP A 128 -13.26 5.77 -8.29
C ASP A 128 -13.03 4.55 -7.40
N ILE A 129 -11.87 4.45 -6.77
CA ILE A 129 -11.52 3.33 -5.88
C ILE A 129 -11.64 3.66 -4.39
N SER A 130 -11.94 4.90 -4.04
CA SER A 130 -11.94 5.37 -2.64
C SER A 130 -13.03 4.73 -1.78
N ALA A 131 -14.12 4.24 -2.38
CA ALA A 131 -15.23 3.62 -1.66
C ALA A 131 -14.81 2.31 -0.95
N ASP A 132 -13.94 1.53 -1.60
CA ASP A 132 -13.48 0.23 -1.09
C ASP A 132 -12.31 0.35 -0.10
N TYR A 133 -11.59 1.49 -0.14
CA TYR A 133 -10.38 1.75 0.65
C TYR A 133 -10.54 2.94 1.61
N GLN A 134 -11.74 3.11 2.18
CA GLN A 134 -11.98 4.14 3.19
C GLN A 134 -11.01 4.00 4.36
N ARG A 135 -10.41 5.13 4.78
CA ARG A 135 -9.44 5.23 5.88
C ARG A 135 -8.07 4.58 5.60
N TYR A 136 -7.81 4.12 4.37
CA TYR A 136 -6.44 3.84 3.94
C TYR A 136 -5.76 5.14 3.53
N ASN A 137 -4.49 5.24 3.85
CA ASN A 137 -3.62 6.32 3.37
C ASN A 137 -2.52 5.77 2.50
N VAL A 138 -2.05 6.61 1.59
CA VAL A 138 -0.99 6.30 0.63
C VAL A 138 0.10 7.35 0.75
N GLU A 139 1.35 6.93 0.75
CA GLU A 139 2.52 7.79 0.64
C GLU A 139 3.34 7.31 -0.54
N ILE A 140 3.70 8.21 -1.45
CA ILE A 140 4.50 7.88 -2.64
C ILE A 140 5.76 8.74 -2.64
N LYS A 141 6.91 8.10 -2.86
CA LYS A 141 8.18 8.76 -3.08
C LYS A 141 8.81 8.21 -4.36
N VAL A 142 9.17 9.09 -5.28
CA VAL A 142 9.95 8.78 -6.48
C VAL A 142 11.33 9.38 -6.32
N PHE A 143 12.37 8.65 -6.70
CA PHE A 143 13.75 9.14 -6.67
C PHE A 143 14.61 8.36 -7.64
N TYR A 144 15.69 8.99 -8.12
CA TYR A 144 16.71 8.29 -8.90
C TYR A 144 17.39 7.24 -8.04
N GLU A 145 17.47 6.01 -8.52
CA GLU A 145 18.03 4.91 -7.77
C GLU A 145 19.53 4.74 -8.07
N GLN A 146 20.34 4.57 -7.02
CA GLN A 146 21.76 4.26 -7.18
C GLN A 146 21.94 2.87 -7.77
N ASN A 147 22.80 2.79 -8.77
CA ASN A 147 23.20 1.55 -9.42
C ASN A 147 24.70 1.32 -9.19
N ASN A 148 25.04 0.26 -8.49
CA ASN A 148 26.43 -0.15 -8.24
C ASN A 148 26.75 -1.39 -9.09
N GLY A 149 27.31 -1.16 -10.29
CA GLY A 149 27.76 -2.27 -11.14
C GLY A 149 26.62 -3.16 -11.65
N GLY A 150 25.44 -2.60 -11.93
CA GLY A 150 24.26 -3.32 -12.37
C GLY A 150 23.33 -3.78 -11.25
N VAL A 151 23.67 -3.50 -9.99
CA VAL A 151 22.84 -3.84 -8.82
C VAL A 151 22.13 -2.59 -8.31
N MET A 152 20.79 -2.63 -8.29
CA MET A 152 19.94 -1.59 -7.70
C MET A 152 20.08 -1.64 -6.19
N THR A 153 20.39 -0.50 -5.56
CA THR A 153 20.68 -0.45 -4.12
C THR A 153 19.47 -0.09 -3.26
N GLY A 154 18.40 0.41 -3.85
CA GLY A 154 17.27 0.99 -3.13
C GLY A 154 17.57 2.35 -2.50
N GLN A 155 18.75 2.93 -2.77
CA GLN A 155 19.19 4.20 -2.21
C GLN A 155 18.97 5.34 -3.21
N ASP A 156 18.69 6.53 -2.68
CA ASP A 156 18.50 7.76 -3.43
C ASP A 156 19.85 8.21 -4.03
N ALA A 157 19.86 8.46 -5.34
CA ALA A 157 21.01 8.99 -6.03
C ALA A 157 20.97 10.52 -6.07
N ALA A 158 22.07 11.16 -5.76
CA ALA A 158 22.22 12.62 -5.82
C ALA A 158 22.26 13.18 -7.28
N THR A 159 22.35 12.29 -8.26
CA THR A 159 22.45 12.62 -9.70
C THR A 159 21.43 11.83 -10.49
N ILE A 160 21.13 12.29 -11.71
CA ILE A 160 20.30 11.56 -12.68
C ILE A 160 20.95 10.20 -12.97
N THR A 161 20.12 9.16 -12.95
CA THR A 161 20.48 7.78 -13.36
C THR A 161 19.44 7.25 -14.33
N ASP A 162 19.71 6.12 -14.97
CA ASP A 162 18.75 5.48 -15.89
C ASP A 162 17.61 4.74 -15.17
N TYR A 163 17.50 4.89 -13.85
CA TYR A 163 16.53 4.20 -13.04
C TYR A 163 15.91 5.11 -12.01
N LYS A 164 14.58 5.15 -11.97
CA LYS A 164 13.82 5.79 -10.90
C LYS A 164 13.14 4.72 -10.05
N ARG A 165 13.30 4.82 -8.74
CA ARG A 165 12.59 3.97 -7.78
C ARG A 165 11.30 4.65 -7.33
N ILE A 166 10.21 3.92 -7.44
CA ILE A 166 8.90 4.28 -6.94
C ILE A 166 8.71 3.52 -5.63
N SER A 167 8.64 4.23 -4.53
CA SER A 167 8.40 3.68 -3.19
C SER A 167 7.01 4.09 -2.74
N VAL A 168 6.16 3.11 -2.45
CA VAL A 168 4.78 3.30 -2.02
C VAL A 168 4.62 2.69 -0.63
N VAL A 169 4.01 3.43 0.29
CA VAL A 169 3.63 2.90 1.60
C VAL A 169 2.12 3.03 1.75
N ILE A 170 1.46 1.91 1.93
CA ILE A 170 0.04 1.86 2.27
C ILE A 170 -0.10 1.79 3.78
N ILE A 171 -0.97 2.62 4.34
CA ILE A 171 -1.28 2.67 5.77
C ILE A 171 -2.73 2.25 5.93
N ASP A 172 -2.96 1.15 6.65
CA ASP A 172 -4.30 0.63 6.90
C ASP A 172 -5.05 1.42 7.99
N PRO A 173 -6.36 1.19 8.18
CA PRO A 173 -7.14 1.86 9.22
C PRO A 173 -6.68 1.60 10.67
N SER A 174 -5.84 0.59 10.89
CA SER A 174 -5.23 0.25 12.18
C SER A 174 -3.86 0.92 12.39
N GLY A 175 -3.32 1.60 11.36
CA GLY A 175 -2.03 2.26 11.40
C GLY A 175 -0.86 1.36 10.98
N ASN A 176 -1.11 0.12 10.54
CA ASN A 176 -0.03 -0.74 10.03
C ASN A 176 0.46 -0.22 8.67
N ARG A 177 1.76 -0.28 8.45
CA ARG A 177 2.42 0.23 7.26
C ARG A 177 2.92 -0.92 6.37
N TYR A 178 2.55 -0.89 5.10
CA TYR A 178 2.88 -1.90 4.11
C TYR A 178 3.70 -1.25 2.99
N PRO A 179 5.03 -1.46 2.97
CA PRO A 179 5.90 -0.90 1.94
C PRO A 179 5.90 -1.74 0.66
N PHE A 180 5.82 -1.06 -0.48
CA PHE A 180 5.97 -1.61 -1.82
C PHE A 180 6.98 -0.78 -2.59
N ALA A 181 7.63 -1.37 -3.56
CA ALA A 181 8.53 -0.62 -4.43
C ALA A 181 8.64 -1.29 -5.81
N ALA A 182 8.86 -0.45 -6.82
CA ALA A 182 9.21 -0.86 -8.17
C ALA A 182 10.29 0.07 -8.70
N THR A 183 11.01 -0.37 -9.74
CA THR A 183 12.01 0.44 -10.43
C THR A 183 11.59 0.63 -11.87
N ARG A 184 11.52 1.88 -12.33
CA ARG A 184 11.26 2.26 -13.72
C ARG A 184 12.58 2.54 -14.41
N GLY A 185 12.81 1.92 -15.56
CA GLY A 185 13.95 2.20 -16.43
C GLY A 185 13.64 3.28 -17.45
N ASN A 186 14.69 3.99 -17.87
CA ASN A 186 14.65 5.03 -18.90
C ASN A 186 14.92 4.40 -20.28
N PHE A 187 14.00 3.52 -20.71
CA PHE A 187 14.10 2.80 -22.00
C PHE A 187 12.76 2.18 -22.38
#